data_ad3c2b4fbec810c3f5553831e0f976a6
#
_entry.id   ad3c2b4fbec810c3f5553831e0f976a6
#
_cell.length_a   1.000
_cell.length_b   1.000
_cell.length_c   1.000
_cell.angle_alpha   90.00
_cell.angle_beta   90.00
_cell.angle_gamma   90.00
#
_symmetry.space_group_name_H-M   'P 1'
#
loop_
_entity.id
_entity.type
_entity.pdbx_description
1 polymer ?
#
loop_
_entity_poly.entity_id
_entity_poly.type
_entity_poly.pdbx_seq_one_letter_code
_entity_poly.pdbx_strand_id
1 'polypeptide(L)'
;MNETFVTNWKSQVKKGTLTFIILNVLKNHEYYGYELIEQIRKHTEIEIAEGTLYPLMNRLKTEELLDSKWVEQETGIPRKYYSLTEAGIETLSQMNIYWENLEKSIKKIIQ
;
A
#
# COMPACT_ATOMS: atom_id res chain seq x y z
N MET A 1 26.42 -2.81 -15.90
CA MET A 1 26.21 -1.86 -16.97
C MET A 1 24.97 -1.04 -16.80
N ASN A 2 23.77 -1.62 -16.90
CA ASN A 2 22.55 -0.87 -16.72
C ASN A 2 21.90 -1.05 -15.36
N GLU A 3 22.73 -1.45 -14.39
CA GLU A 3 22.26 -1.72 -13.04
C GLU A 3 21.70 -0.48 -12.35
N THR A 4 22.36 0.66 -12.56
CA THR A 4 21.88 1.93 -12.01
C THR A 4 20.53 2.32 -12.61
N PHE A 5 20.38 2.15 -13.91
CA PHE A 5 19.12 2.44 -14.59
C PHE A 5 17.99 1.56 -14.06
N VAL A 6 18.25 0.25 -13.95
CA VAL A 6 17.25 -0.70 -13.46
C VAL A 6 16.90 -0.41 -12.01
N THR A 7 17.89 -0.09 -11.17
CA THR A 7 17.63 0.27 -9.77
C THR A 7 16.75 1.49 -9.66
N ASN A 8 17.01 2.51 -10.47
CA ASN A 8 16.18 3.72 -10.49
C ASN A 8 14.77 3.43 -10.99
N TRP A 9 14.66 2.60 -12.01
CA TRP A 9 13.35 2.20 -12.54
C TRP A 9 12.54 1.44 -11.48
N LYS A 10 13.17 0.49 -10.76
CA LYS A 10 12.51 -0.23 -9.67
C LYS A 10 12.01 0.74 -8.58
N SER A 11 12.81 1.75 -8.28
CA SER A 11 12.42 2.77 -7.30
C SER A 11 11.17 3.52 -7.74
N GLN A 12 11.08 3.85 -9.03
CA GLN A 12 9.90 4.53 -9.58
C GLN A 12 8.68 3.62 -9.54
N VAL A 13 8.84 2.34 -9.87
CA VAL A 13 7.75 1.36 -9.80
C VAL A 13 7.23 1.25 -8.37
N LYS A 14 8.13 1.15 -7.39
CA LYS A 14 7.75 1.08 -5.98
C LYS A 14 6.97 2.34 -5.57
N LYS A 15 7.47 3.51 -5.90
CA LYS A 15 6.80 4.77 -5.57
C LYS A 15 5.43 4.89 -6.24
N GLY A 16 5.34 4.47 -7.49
CA GLY A 16 4.09 4.57 -8.25
C GLY A 16 3.04 3.55 -7.83
N THR A 17 3.44 2.46 -7.19
CA THR A 17 2.51 1.38 -6.81
C THR A 17 2.26 1.28 -5.31
N LEU A 18 2.97 2.07 -4.49
CA LEU A 18 2.88 1.91 -3.05
C LEU A 18 1.47 2.10 -2.50
N THR A 19 0.76 3.14 -2.93
CA THR A 19 -0.63 3.36 -2.51
C THR A 19 -1.50 2.17 -2.87
N PHE A 20 -1.37 1.67 -4.08
CA PHE A 20 -2.11 0.52 -4.57
C PHE A 20 -1.84 -0.73 -3.71
N ILE A 21 -0.57 -0.96 -3.38
CA ILE A 21 -0.17 -2.08 -2.54
C ILE A 21 -0.78 -1.96 -1.15
N ILE A 22 -0.69 -0.78 -0.53
CA ILE A 22 -1.24 -0.52 0.80
C ILE A 22 -2.74 -0.80 0.83
N LEU A 23 -3.48 -0.28 -0.14
CA LEU A 23 -4.93 -0.46 -0.17
C LEU A 23 -5.30 -1.94 -0.35
N ASN A 24 -4.55 -2.66 -1.18
CA ASN A 24 -4.79 -4.09 -1.34
C ASN A 24 -4.49 -4.90 -0.08
N VAL A 25 -3.41 -4.57 0.63
CA VAL A 25 -3.07 -5.25 1.89
C VAL A 25 -4.14 -5.01 2.94
N LEU A 26 -4.74 -3.82 2.94
CA LEU A 26 -5.80 -3.48 3.89
C LEU A 26 -7.18 -4.02 3.51
N LYS A 27 -7.33 -4.58 2.31
CA LYS A 27 -8.63 -5.14 1.91
C LYS A 27 -9.01 -6.30 2.82
N ASN A 28 -10.16 -6.16 3.50
CA ASN A 28 -10.68 -7.14 4.45
C ASN A 28 -9.83 -7.31 5.72
N HIS A 29 -8.95 -6.36 6.00
CA HIS A 29 -8.07 -6.41 7.17
C HIS A 29 -7.98 -5.06 7.87
N GLU A 30 -7.63 -5.14 9.14
CA GLU A 30 -7.22 -3.98 9.92
C GLU A 30 -5.79 -4.25 10.38
N TYR A 31 -4.90 -3.30 10.12
CA TYR A 31 -3.50 -3.42 10.55
C TYR A 31 -3.02 -2.12 11.16
N TYR A 32 -2.19 -2.20 12.20
CA TYR A 32 -1.45 -1.04 12.64
C TYR A 32 -0.18 -0.91 11.80
N GLY A 33 0.47 0.27 11.88
CA GLY A 33 1.56 0.60 10.96
C GLY A 33 2.65 -0.44 10.83
N TYR A 34 3.11 -0.99 11.97
CA TYR A 34 4.16 -2.00 11.96
C TYR A 34 3.73 -3.27 11.24
N GLU A 35 2.50 -3.74 11.51
CA GLU A 35 1.96 -4.92 10.83
C GLU A 35 1.84 -4.70 9.33
N LEU A 36 1.43 -3.49 8.95
CA LEU A 36 1.29 -3.15 7.54
C LEU A 36 2.64 -3.22 6.83
N ILE A 37 3.67 -2.65 7.44
CA ILE A 37 5.03 -2.73 6.91
C ILE A 37 5.46 -4.19 6.73
N GLU A 38 5.21 -5.02 7.73
CA GLU A 38 5.57 -6.44 7.70
C GLU A 38 4.80 -7.21 6.63
N GLN A 39 3.51 -6.93 6.47
CA GLN A 39 2.70 -7.60 5.45
C GLN A 39 3.17 -7.21 4.04
N ILE A 40 3.51 -5.96 3.83
CA ILE A 40 4.01 -5.51 2.54
C ILE A 40 5.35 -6.18 2.23
N ARG A 41 6.26 -6.20 3.20
CA ARG A 41 7.57 -6.84 3.03
C ARG A 41 7.42 -8.34 2.73
N LYS A 42 6.54 -9.00 3.47
CA LYS A 42 6.32 -10.44 3.32
C LYS A 42 5.84 -10.82 1.92
N HIS A 43 4.95 -10.02 1.34
CA HIS A 43 4.33 -10.34 0.05
C HIS A 43 5.05 -9.77 -1.16
N THR A 44 5.78 -8.68 -1.00
CA THR A 44 6.38 -7.97 -2.14
C THR A 44 7.88 -7.81 -2.03
N GLU A 45 8.46 -8.13 -0.89
CA GLU A 45 9.86 -7.87 -0.56
C GLU A 45 10.23 -6.38 -0.57
N ILE A 46 9.20 -5.51 -0.61
CA ILE A 46 9.43 -4.07 -0.54
C ILE A 46 9.55 -3.66 0.93
N GLU A 47 10.64 -2.98 1.25
CA GLU A 47 10.86 -2.44 2.58
C GLU A 47 10.44 -0.97 2.60
N ILE A 48 9.61 -0.61 3.55
CA ILE A 48 9.09 0.74 3.70
C ILE A 48 9.47 1.28 5.06
N ALA A 49 10.09 2.45 5.08
CA ALA A 49 10.39 3.14 6.33
C ALA A 49 9.12 3.78 6.89
N GLU A 50 9.05 3.89 8.21
CA GLU A 50 7.94 4.57 8.88
C GLU A 50 7.78 6.01 8.39
N GLY A 51 8.90 6.69 8.14
CA GLY A 51 8.90 8.06 7.64
C GLY A 51 8.26 8.21 6.26
N THR A 52 8.18 7.14 5.50
CA THR A 52 7.50 7.12 4.19
C THR A 52 6.04 6.70 4.36
N LEU A 53 5.79 5.72 5.22
CA LEU A 53 4.46 5.15 5.40
C LEU A 53 3.47 6.12 6.03
N TYR A 54 3.82 6.71 7.17
CA TYR A 54 2.84 7.49 7.94
C TYR A 54 2.33 8.74 7.23
N PRO A 55 3.16 9.53 6.53
CA PRO A 55 2.63 10.64 5.74
C PRO A 55 1.65 10.20 4.66
N LEU A 56 1.92 9.05 4.03
CA LEU A 56 1.03 8.51 3.01
C LEU A 56 -0.29 8.05 3.61
N MET A 57 -0.25 7.38 4.78
CA MET A 57 -1.46 6.96 5.48
C MET A 57 -2.31 8.17 5.87
N ASN A 58 -1.67 9.23 6.35
CA ASN A 58 -2.38 10.46 6.69
C ASN A 58 -3.05 11.08 5.48
N ARG A 59 -2.38 11.09 4.33
CA ARG A 59 -2.95 11.59 3.10
C ARG A 59 -4.17 10.76 2.67
N LEU A 60 -4.05 9.45 2.72
CA LEU A 60 -5.16 8.56 2.34
C LEU A 60 -6.35 8.72 3.28
N LYS A 61 -6.08 8.97 4.56
CA LYS A 61 -7.13 9.25 5.53
C LYS A 61 -7.81 10.59 5.23
N THR A 62 -7.04 11.61 4.88
CA THR A 62 -7.58 12.91 4.49
C THR A 62 -8.46 12.80 3.24
N GLU A 63 -8.09 11.93 2.31
CA GLU A 63 -8.89 11.65 1.12
C GLU A 63 -10.06 10.71 1.40
N GLU A 64 -10.28 10.36 2.66
CA GLU A 64 -11.38 9.53 3.11
C GLU A 64 -11.38 8.09 2.57
N LEU A 65 -10.23 7.60 2.16
CA LEU A 65 -10.07 6.21 1.71
C LEU A 65 -9.76 5.27 2.85
N LEU A 66 -9.23 5.80 3.96
CA LEU A 66 -8.91 5.03 5.17
C LEU A 66 -9.58 5.62 6.39
N ASP A 67 -9.95 4.72 7.30
CA ASP A 67 -10.31 5.05 8.68
C ASP A 67 -9.18 4.60 9.59
N SER A 68 -9.13 5.18 10.77
CA SER A 68 -8.20 4.73 11.79
C SER A 68 -8.87 4.77 13.15
N LYS A 69 -8.42 3.88 14.04
CA LYS A 69 -8.88 3.87 15.42
C LYS A 69 -7.73 3.49 16.34
N TRP A 70 -7.73 4.05 17.53
CA TRP A 70 -6.78 3.71 18.57
C TRP A 70 -7.30 2.49 19.33
N VAL A 71 -6.42 1.51 19.54
CA VAL A 71 -6.75 0.30 20.30
C VAL A 71 -5.76 0.19 21.45
N GLU A 72 -6.28 0.13 22.67
CA GLU A 72 -5.46 0.00 23.87
C GLU A 72 -4.82 -1.39 23.91
N GLN A 73 -3.58 -1.43 24.39
CA GLN A 73 -2.83 -2.65 24.55
C GLN A 73 -2.70 -2.97 26.04
N GLU A 74 -2.60 -4.26 26.37
CA GLU A 74 -2.43 -4.68 27.77
C GLU A 74 -1.15 -4.13 28.37
N THR A 75 -0.13 -3.99 27.55
CA THR A 75 1.19 -3.53 28.00
C THR A 75 1.61 -2.32 27.20
N GLY A 76 1.24 -1.11 27.63
CA GLY A 76 1.87 0.06 27.11
C GLY A 76 1.06 0.90 26.14
N ILE A 77 1.68 1.30 25.05
CA ILE A 77 1.18 2.35 24.18
C ILE A 77 0.05 1.86 23.28
N PRO A 78 -1.07 2.62 23.19
CA PRO A 78 -2.14 2.28 22.27
C PRO A 78 -1.62 2.22 20.84
N ARG A 79 -2.21 1.36 20.02
CA ARG A 79 -1.87 1.21 18.61
C ARG A 79 -2.97 1.78 17.74
N LYS A 80 -2.57 2.45 16.68
CA LYS A 80 -3.51 3.00 15.71
C LYS A 80 -3.69 2.01 14.57
N TYR A 81 -4.90 1.48 14.45
CA TYR A 81 -5.26 0.52 13.40
C TYR A 81 -5.91 1.25 12.24
N TYR A 82 -5.58 0.82 11.05
CA TYR A 82 -6.10 1.37 9.80
C TYR A 82 -6.94 0.34 9.07
N SER A 83 -7.99 0.81 8.42
CA SER A 83 -8.87 -0.03 7.60
C SER A 83 -9.41 0.79 6.44
N LEU A 84 -9.91 0.12 5.40
CA LEU A 84 -10.54 0.82 4.28
C LEU A 84 -11.91 1.33 4.66
N THR A 85 -12.25 2.52 4.17
CA THR A 85 -13.63 3.01 4.19
C THR A 85 -14.40 2.36 3.03
N GLU A 86 -15.73 2.58 2.97
CA GLU A 86 -16.50 2.15 1.80
C GLU A 86 -15.97 2.80 0.53
N ALA A 87 -15.64 4.10 0.60
CA ALA A 87 -15.04 4.79 -0.54
C ALA A 87 -13.69 4.19 -0.91
N GLY A 88 -12.91 3.76 0.09
CA GLY A 88 -11.64 3.10 -0.14
C GLY A 88 -11.81 1.77 -0.87
N ILE A 89 -12.80 0.98 -0.46
CA ILE A 89 -13.10 -0.31 -1.10
C ILE A 89 -13.49 -0.10 -2.56
N GLU A 90 -14.37 0.85 -2.82
CA GLU A 90 -14.83 1.16 -4.17
C GLU A 90 -13.69 1.68 -5.05
N THR A 91 -12.89 2.59 -4.50
CA THR A 91 -11.73 3.14 -5.21
C THR A 91 -10.74 2.03 -5.56
N LEU A 92 -10.46 1.15 -4.60
CA LEU A 92 -9.55 0.03 -4.82
C LEU A 92 -10.06 -0.91 -5.91
N SER A 93 -11.37 -1.16 -5.95
CA SER A 93 -11.96 -1.98 -7.00
C SER A 93 -11.67 -1.41 -8.39
N GLN A 94 -11.80 -0.11 -8.56
CA GLN A 94 -11.49 0.56 -9.83
C GLN A 94 -10.00 0.50 -10.14
N MET A 95 -9.16 0.66 -9.13
CA MET A 95 -7.71 0.58 -9.30
C MET A 95 -7.29 -0.83 -9.73
N ASN A 96 -7.90 -1.85 -9.14
CA ASN A 96 -7.60 -3.25 -9.51
C ASN A 96 -8.01 -3.55 -10.95
N ILE A 97 -9.13 -3.01 -11.41
CA ILE A 97 -9.56 -3.18 -12.81
C ILE A 97 -8.55 -2.54 -13.75
N TYR A 98 -8.13 -1.32 -13.45
CA TYR A 98 -7.14 -0.63 -14.27
C TYR A 98 -5.81 -1.38 -14.30
N TRP A 99 -5.36 -1.85 -13.13
CA TRP A 99 -4.10 -2.60 -13.01
C TRP A 99 -4.14 -3.88 -13.84
N GLU A 100 -5.22 -4.64 -13.74
CA GLU A 100 -5.38 -5.88 -14.48
C GLU A 100 -5.32 -5.64 -15.98
N ASN A 101 -6.01 -4.60 -16.46
CA ASN A 101 -6.00 -4.25 -17.87
C ASN A 101 -4.61 -3.80 -18.35
N LEU A 102 -3.91 -3.01 -17.54
CA LEU A 102 -2.56 -2.57 -17.86
C LEU A 102 -1.60 -3.77 -17.94
N GLU A 103 -1.69 -4.66 -16.96
CA GLU A 103 -0.86 -5.86 -16.93
C GLU A 103 -1.06 -6.72 -18.17
N LYS A 104 -2.31 -6.94 -18.57
CA LYS A 104 -2.62 -7.68 -19.77
C LYS A 104 -2.08 -7.00 -21.02
N SER A 105 -2.19 -5.68 -21.09
CA SER A 105 -1.68 -4.91 -22.23
C SER A 105 -0.17 -5.00 -22.34
N ILE A 106 0.53 -4.91 -21.22
CA ILE A 106 1.99 -5.03 -21.19
C ILE A 106 2.42 -6.43 -21.63
N LYS A 107 1.72 -7.46 -21.17
CA LYS A 107 2.03 -8.83 -21.57
C LYS A 107 1.90 -9.03 -23.08
N LYS A 108 0.92 -8.40 -23.71
CA LYS A 108 0.76 -8.45 -25.17
C LYS A 108 1.94 -7.83 -25.89
N ILE A 109 2.47 -6.74 -25.36
CA ILE A 109 3.63 -6.06 -25.94
C ILE A 109 4.89 -6.92 -25.82
N ILE A 110 5.07 -7.57 -24.66
CA ILE A 110 6.25 -8.37 -24.38
C ILE A 110 6.27 -9.63 -25.28
N GLN A 111 5.15 -10.20 -25.56
CA GLN A 111 5.04 -11.33 -26.46
C GLN A 111 5.27 -10.88 -27.92
#